data_ad6a114fc76176df8b8b59ead344c4de
#
_entry.id   ad6a114fc76176df8b8b59ead344c4de
#
_cell.length_a   1.000
_cell.length_b   1.000
_cell.length_c   1.000
_cell.angle_alpha   90.00
_cell.angle_beta   90.00
_cell.angle_gamma   90.00
#
_symmetry.space_group_name_H-M   'P 1'
#
loop_
_entity.id
_entity.type
_entity.pdbx_description
1 polymer ?
#
loop_
_entity_poly.entity_id
_entity_poly.type
_entity_poly.pdbx_seq_one_letter_code
_entity_poly.pdbx_strand_id
1 'polypeptide(L)'
;MKSVEGFRNQLEEIVGSAFVLILAGAGIFLSIRLRFFPLVHCKAVWRETFGRLFHRADKAGKGSVSPFQATATALAGTLGTGNIVGVATALVSGGPGAVVWMGISSFFSMALKFAEIVLAVEYRTKDANGHWVGGPMYYLQDGVRSPLLAAVFSVLCASASFGIGNLAQSNAAAGAMKAAFGIPLPVTGAVAVLFVGLTFCGGLSWIGKVTERVVPVMAGIYLLASAAVLLLSAEKLPGIFVRMFREAFSLQAASGGILGFLIGRPVQVGVARGVFSNEAGMGSAPIVHGAAETDSSVRQGFWGVVEVFLDTTLMCTVTALVILSAGDLAGELRGAALTASAFERVLGRGAAGFVSVSIFAFAAASILGWSYYGEKAVAYLTTSVKALRIYRVAYLLAVFVGAMLSLEAVWAISDLLNLLMAIPNVAAVLLLQTVVVEKERNYFKLHKN
;
A
#
# COMPACT_ATOMS: atom_id res chain seq x y z
N MET A 1 -9.92 25.27 19.87
CA MET A 1 -8.73 24.85 19.12
C MET A 1 -7.82 23.91 19.92
N LYS A 2 -7.28 24.29 21.10
CA LYS A 2 -6.38 23.41 21.90
C LYS A 2 -6.97 22.02 22.26
N SER A 3 -8.27 21.90 22.50
CA SER A 3 -8.92 20.61 22.80
C SER A 3 -9.02 19.67 21.60
N VAL A 4 -9.20 20.22 20.39
CA VAL A 4 -9.26 19.45 19.15
C VAL A 4 -7.89 18.96 18.74
N GLU A 5 -6.85 19.78 18.91
CA GLU A 5 -5.46 19.38 18.68
C GLU A 5 -4.99 18.30 19.68
N GLY A 6 -5.39 18.43 20.94
CA GLY A 6 -5.10 17.41 21.96
C GLY A 6 -5.76 16.06 21.64
N PHE A 7 -7.03 16.06 21.24
CA PHE A 7 -7.74 14.86 20.83
C PHE A 7 -7.12 14.21 19.60
N ARG A 8 -6.76 15.02 18.58
CA ARG A 8 -6.08 14.54 17.38
C ARG A 8 -4.75 13.85 17.70
N ASN A 9 -3.89 14.48 18.52
CA ASN A 9 -2.60 13.91 18.88
C ASN A 9 -2.75 12.59 19.67
N GLN A 10 -3.72 12.49 20.56
CA GLN A 10 -4.05 11.23 21.26
C GLN A 10 -4.53 10.16 20.28
N LEU A 11 -5.37 10.51 19.32
CA LEU A 11 -5.86 9.57 18.31
C LEU A 11 -4.71 9.05 17.42
N GLU A 12 -3.82 9.93 16.96
CA GLU A 12 -2.63 9.55 16.18
C GLU A 12 -1.70 8.62 16.97
N GLU A 13 -1.52 8.86 18.26
CA GLU A 13 -0.69 8.00 19.13
C GLU A 13 -1.34 6.62 19.36
N ILE A 14 -2.64 6.56 19.60
CA ILE A 14 -3.37 5.30 19.79
C ILE A 14 -3.37 4.50 18.48
N VAL A 15 -3.67 5.13 17.36
CA VAL A 15 -3.69 4.48 16.04
C VAL A 15 -2.29 3.96 15.68
N GLY A 16 -1.25 4.78 15.85
CA GLY A 16 0.13 4.37 15.59
C GLY A 16 0.57 3.19 16.46
N SER A 17 0.27 3.23 17.75
CA SER A 17 0.59 2.13 18.68
C SER A 17 -0.17 0.85 18.32
N ALA A 18 -1.44 0.96 17.94
CA ALA A 18 -2.25 -0.18 17.53
C ALA A 18 -1.73 -0.82 16.22
N PHE A 19 -1.29 -0.03 15.25
CA PHE A 19 -0.62 -0.55 14.04
C PHE A 19 0.64 -1.36 14.40
N VAL A 20 1.49 -0.83 15.28
CA VAL A 20 2.70 -1.56 15.73
C VAL A 20 2.33 -2.90 16.36
N LEU A 21 1.40 -2.90 17.31
CA LEU A 21 1.07 -4.09 18.08
C LEU A 21 0.34 -5.15 17.24
N ILE A 22 -0.65 -4.74 16.45
CA ILE A 22 -1.50 -5.67 15.69
C ILE A 22 -0.78 -6.17 14.45
N LEU A 23 -0.26 -5.27 13.62
CA LEU A 23 0.24 -5.63 12.30
C LEU A 23 1.67 -6.17 12.36
N ALA A 24 2.56 -5.52 13.11
CA ALA A 24 3.90 -6.04 13.30
C ALA A 24 3.86 -7.36 14.09
N GLY A 25 3.04 -7.45 15.14
CA GLY A 25 2.85 -8.69 15.90
C GLY A 25 2.34 -9.84 15.05
N ALA A 26 1.32 -9.62 14.23
CA ALA A 26 0.80 -10.63 13.31
C ALA A 26 1.83 -11.01 12.23
N GLY A 27 2.54 -10.03 11.69
CA GLY A 27 3.60 -10.26 10.70
C GLY A 27 4.76 -11.08 11.26
N ILE A 28 5.23 -10.78 12.48
CA ILE A 28 6.26 -11.55 13.20
C ILE A 28 5.78 -12.98 13.46
N PHE A 29 4.56 -13.13 14.02
CA PHE A 29 3.97 -14.43 14.29
C PHE A 29 3.91 -15.29 13.02
N LEU A 30 3.39 -14.77 11.92
CA LEU A 30 3.30 -15.47 10.64
C LEU A 30 4.68 -15.77 10.05
N SER A 31 5.64 -14.86 10.18
CA SER A 31 7.03 -15.11 9.73
C SER A 31 7.65 -16.30 10.44
N ILE A 32 7.43 -16.42 11.75
CA ILE A 32 7.90 -17.58 12.54
C ILE A 32 7.15 -18.84 12.11
N ARG A 33 5.83 -18.81 11.97
CA ARG A 33 4.99 -19.96 11.57
C ARG A 33 5.33 -20.48 10.18
N LEU A 34 5.65 -19.59 9.25
CA LEU A 34 6.09 -19.87 7.88
C LEU A 34 7.61 -20.02 7.76
N ARG A 35 8.35 -20.10 8.89
CA ARG A 35 9.80 -20.33 8.94
C ARG A 35 10.60 -19.33 8.11
N PHE A 36 10.17 -18.06 8.13
CA PHE A 36 10.80 -16.98 7.38
C PHE A 36 10.92 -17.28 5.87
N PHE A 37 9.91 -17.96 5.29
CA PHE A 37 9.94 -18.44 3.92
C PHE A 37 10.31 -17.38 2.87
N PRO A 38 9.93 -16.08 3.00
CA PRO A 38 10.32 -15.09 2.01
C PRO A 38 11.84 -14.94 1.85
N LEU A 39 12.61 -15.17 2.94
CA LEU A 39 14.07 -15.20 2.90
C LEU A 39 14.59 -16.55 2.44
N VAL A 40 14.12 -17.64 3.05
CA VAL A 40 14.61 -19.01 2.82
C VAL A 40 14.34 -19.45 1.38
N HIS A 41 13.21 -19.04 0.81
CA HIS A 41 12.77 -19.44 -0.53
C HIS A 41 12.71 -18.27 -1.52
N CYS A 42 13.49 -17.20 -1.32
CA CYS A 42 13.50 -16.02 -2.20
C CYS A 42 13.74 -16.37 -3.68
N LYS A 43 14.60 -17.36 -3.95
CA LYS A 43 14.85 -17.86 -5.32
C LYS A 43 13.60 -18.52 -5.93
N ALA A 44 12.82 -19.24 -5.14
CA ALA A 44 11.56 -19.83 -5.61
C ALA A 44 10.51 -18.77 -5.86
N VAL A 45 10.37 -17.79 -4.96
CA VAL A 45 9.48 -16.63 -5.15
C VAL A 45 9.79 -15.93 -6.46
N TRP A 46 11.07 -15.62 -6.70
CA TRP A 46 11.50 -14.95 -7.94
C TRP A 46 11.21 -15.78 -9.19
N ARG A 47 11.54 -17.06 -9.17
CA ARG A 47 11.32 -17.98 -10.30
C ARG A 47 9.83 -18.13 -10.64
N GLU A 48 8.98 -18.26 -9.62
CA GLU A 48 7.54 -18.50 -9.79
C GLU A 48 6.74 -17.23 -10.09
N THR A 49 7.35 -16.06 -9.95
CA THR A 49 6.77 -14.76 -10.30
C THR A 49 7.39 -14.21 -11.59
N PHE A 50 8.49 -13.49 -11.50
CA PHE A 50 9.14 -12.87 -12.67
C PHE A 50 9.63 -13.90 -13.71
N GLY A 51 10.11 -15.06 -13.28
CA GLY A 51 10.54 -16.12 -14.17
C GLY A 51 9.43 -16.67 -15.06
N ARG A 52 8.17 -16.49 -14.67
CA ARG A 52 6.99 -16.94 -15.43
C ARG A 52 6.25 -15.88 -16.20
N LEU A 53 6.64 -14.60 -16.08
CA LEU A 53 5.96 -13.47 -16.74
C LEU A 53 5.73 -13.68 -18.23
N PHE A 54 6.60 -14.40 -18.90
CA PHE A 54 6.55 -14.64 -20.34
C PHE A 54 5.97 -16.01 -20.73
N HIS A 55 5.53 -16.82 -19.75
CA HIS A 55 4.95 -18.13 -20.05
C HIS A 55 3.49 -18.00 -20.50
N ARG A 56 3.14 -18.66 -21.61
CA ARG A 56 1.79 -18.61 -22.20
C ARG A 56 0.67 -19.16 -21.29
N ALA A 57 1.02 -20.02 -20.33
CA ALA A 57 0.05 -20.65 -19.42
C ALA A 57 -0.63 -19.68 -18.45
N ASP A 58 -0.05 -18.51 -18.22
CA ASP A 58 -0.58 -17.50 -17.28
C ASP A 58 -1.44 -16.41 -17.98
N LYS A 59 -1.88 -16.66 -19.22
CA LYS A 59 -2.77 -15.73 -19.93
C LYS A 59 -4.21 -15.95 -19.49
N ALA A 60 -4.83 -14.89 -18.97
CA ALA A 60 -6.25 -14.90 -18.62
C ALA A 60 -7.15 -15.17 -19.83
N GLY A 61 -8.21 -15.94 -19.64
CA GLY A 61 -9.30 -16.10 -20.59
C GLY A 61 -10.06 -14.77 -20.83
N LYS A 62 -10.97 -14.74 -21.79
CA LYS A 62 -11.81 -13.55 -22.04
C LYS A 62 -12.61 -13.19 -20.78
N GLY A 63 -12.38 -11.98 -20.24
CA GLY A 63 -13.11 -11.45 -19.08
C GLY A 63 -12.50 -11.79 -17.71
N SER A 64 -11.46 -12.64 -17.63
CA SER A 64 -10.72 -12.94 -16.40
C SER A 64 -9.45 -12.10 -16.27
N VAL A 65 -8.87 -12.08 -15.08
CA VAL A 65 -7.68 -11.31 -14.73
C VAL A 65 -6.50 -12.27 -14.55
N SER A 66 -5.38 -12.02 -15.23
CA SER A 66 -4.17 -12.83 -15.05
C SER A 66 -3.52 -12.58 -13.67
N PRO A 67 -2.68 -13.51 -13.17
CA PRO A 67 -1.90 -13.31 -11.95
C PRO A 67 -1.11 -11.99 -11.95
N PHE A 68 -0.48 -11.66 -13.05
CA PHE A 68 0.28 -10.42 -13.20
C PHE A 68 -0.62 -9.18 -13.25
N GLN A 69 -1.76 -9.23 -13.95
CA GLN A 69 -2.73 -8.13 -13.96
C GLN A 69 -3.31 -7.86 -12.57
N ALA A 70 -3.60 -8.92 -11.81
CA ALA A 70 -4.02 -8.78 -10.41
C ALA A 70 -2.95 -8.09 -9.57
N THR A 71 -1.69 -8.53 -9.72
CA THR A 71 -0.55 -7.91 -9.02
C THR A 71 -0.32 -6.46 -9.45
N ALA A 72 -0.38 -6.17 -10.75
CA ALA A 72 -0.23 -4.81 -11.25
C ALA A 72 -1.36 -3.88 -10.76
N THR A 73 -2.59 -4.42 -10.61
CA THR A 73 -3.71 -3.68 -10.03
C THR A 73 -3.55 -3.48 -8.52
N ALA A 74 -3.03 -4.49 -7.81
CA ALA A 74 -2.69 -4.37 -6.40
C ALA A 74 -1.55 -3.35 -6.20
N LEU A 75 -0.49 -3.43 -7.01
CA LEU A 75 0.58 -2.43 -7.03
C LEU A 75 0.07 -1.03 -7.42
N ALA A 76 -0.95 -0.91 -8.26
CA ALA A 76 -1.58 0.39 -8.50
C ALA A 76 -2.19 0.97 -7.22
N GLY A 77 -2.83 0.12 -6.41
CA GLY A 77 -3.37 0.52 -5.10
C GLY A 77 -2.28 0.97 -4.13
N THR A 78 -1.21 0.19 -4.02
CA THR A 78 -0.13 0.38 -3.04
C THR A 78 0.94 1.37 -3.50
N LEU A 79 1.43 1.30 -4.75
CA LEU A 79 2.36 2.27 -5.33
C LEU A 79 1.66 3.60 -5.59
N GLY A 80 1.34 4.28 -4.50
CA GLY A 80 0.64 5.55 -4.49
C GLY A 80 1.50 6.68 -3.95
N THR A 81 0.82 7.65 -3.38
CA THR A 81 1.48 8.78 -2.71
C THR A 81 2.21 8.36 -1.44
N GLY A 82 1.91 7.18 -0.89
CA GLY A 82 2.59 6.61 0.28
C GLY A 82 4.11 6.50 0.10
N ASN A 83 4.55 6.05 -1.06
CA ASN A 83 5.97 5.86 -1.40
C ASN A 83 6.77 7.16 -1.55
N ILE A 84 6.10 8.27 -1.76
CA ILE A 84 6.74 9.58 -1.98
C ILE A 84 6.39 10.54 -0.85
N VAL A 85 5.11 10.86 -0.70
CA VAL A 85 4.61 11.81 0.32
C VAL A 85 4.64 11.19 1.71
N GLY A 86 4.25 9.91 1.83
CA GLY A 86 4.28 9.15 3.08
C GLY A 86 5.70 9.00 3.62
N VAL A 87 6.69 8.73 2.77
CA VAL A 87 8.11 8.66 3.14
C VAL A 87 8.63 10.01 3.60
N ALA A 88 8.31 11.10 2.89
CA ALA A 88 8.65 12.44 3.32
C ALA A 88 8.05 12.77 4.70
N THR A 89 6.78 12.36 4.93
CA THR A 89 6.12 12.51 6.22
C THR A 89 6.82 11.67 7.31
N ALA A 90 7.21 10.43 7.00
CA ALA A 90 7.94 9.56 7.93
C ALA A 90 9.27 10.19 8.36
N LEU A 91 10.03 10.73 7.41
CA LEU A 91 11.31 11.40 7.68
C LEU A 91 11.15 12.64 8.56
N VAL A 92 10.11 13.45 8.32
CA VAL A 92 9.85 14.67 9.10
C VAL A 92 9.34 14.35 10.51
N SER A 93 8.45 13.36 10.65
CA SER A 93 7.80 13.04 11.93
C SER A 93 8.58 12.06 12.79
N GLY A 94 9.29 11.11 12.18
CA GLY A 94 10.00 10.03 12.86
C GLY A 94 11.53 10.05 12.67
N GLY A 95 12.04 11.01 11.88
CA GLY A 95 13.47 11.11 11.55
C GLY A 95 13.95 10.01 10.59
N PRO A 96 15.25 10.06 10.21
CA PRO A 96 15.89 9.04 9.36
C PRO A 96 15.75 7.60 9.88
N GLY A 97 15.69 7.39 11.19
CA GLY A 97 15.50 6.08 11.82
C GLY A 97 14.16 5.42 11.48
N ALA A 98 13.12 6.21 11.19
CA ALA A 98 11.81 5.66 10.79
C ALA A 98 11.89 4.85 9.49
N VAL A 99 12.77 5.19 8.57
CA VAL A 99 12.94 4.45 7.30
C VAL A 99 13.50 3.04 7.54
N VAL A 100 14.40 2.88 8.50
CA VAL A 100 14.90 1.54 8.91
C VAL A 100 13.75 0.69 9.42
N TRP A 101 12.85 1.29 10.24
CA TRP A 101 11.69 0.58 10.77
C TRP A 101 10.62 0.31 9.71
N MET A 102 10.48 1.15 8.69
CA MET A 102 9.69 0.84 7.49
C MET A 102 10.24 -0.43 6.79
N GLY A 103 11.55 -0.52 6.59
CA GLY A 103 12.20 -1.70 6.00
C GLY A 103 12.04 -2.96 6.84
N ILE A 104 12.24 -2.87 8.17
CA ILE A 104 12.05 -3.99 9.09
C ILE A 104 10.59 -4.46 9.09
N SER A 105 9.63 -3.53 9.18
CA SER A 105 8.22 -3.88 9.16
C SER A 105 7.79 -4.49 7.83
N SER A 106 8.29 -4.00 6.70
CA SER A 106 7.98 -4.54 5.39
C SER A 106 8.39 -6.01 5.24
N PHE A 107 9.51 -6.38 5.83
CA PHE A 107 9.94 -7.78 5.85
C PHE A 107 8.90 -8.70 6.52
N PHE A 108 8.40 -8.31 7.69
CA PHE A 108 7.33 -9.06 8.37
C PHE A 108 5.98 -8.95 7.65
N SER A 109 5.73 -7.82 7.00
CA SER A 109 4.55 -7.60 6.16
C SER A 109 4.47 -8.55 4.97
N MET A 110 5.61 -9.02 4.42
CA MET A 110 5.62 -10.01 3.33
C MET A 110 4.91 -11.31 3.71
N ALA A 111 5.14 -11.81 4.93
CA ALA A 111 4.49 -13.03 5.41
C ALA A 111 2.97 -12.83 5.62
N LEU A 112 2.59 -11.65 6.12
CA LEU A 112 1.19 -11.29 6.32
C LEU A 112 0.46 -11.15 4.98
N LYS A 113 1.02 -10.40 4.02
CA LYS A 113 0.47 -10.24 2.67
C LYS A 113 0.35 -11.58 1.93
N PHE A 114 1.36 -12.45 2.04
CA PHE A 114 1.31 -13.81 1.52
C PHE A 114 0.10 -14.58 2.06
N ALA A 115 -0.08 -14.57 3.39
CA ALA A 115 -1.16 -15.27 4.04
C ALA A 115 -2.54 -14.77 3.59
N GLU A 116 -2.73 -13.46 3.51
CA GLU A 116 -3.96 -12.84 3.03
C GLU A 116 -4.33 -13.29 1.61
N ILE A 117 -3.35 -13.31 0.71
CA ILE A 117 -3.57 -13.67 -0.69
C ILE A 117 -3.83 -15.18 -0.82
N VAL A 118 -3.11 -16.02 -0.09
CA VAL A 118 -3.38 -17.47 -0.06
C VAL A 118 -4.82 -17.71 0.36
N LEU A 119 -5.28 -17.10 1.44
CA LEU A 119 -6.66 -17.24 1.92
C LEU A 119 -7.67 -16.69 0.91
N ALA A 120 -7.39 -15.56 0.27
CA ALA A 120 -8.29 -14.99 -0.72
C ALA A 120 -8.49 -15.89 -1.95
N VAL A 121 -7.47 -16.64 -2.35
CA VAL A 121 -7.57 -17.60 -3.46
C VAL A 121 -8.23 -18.92 -3.02
N GLU A 122 -7.96 -19.39 -1.79
CA GLU A 122 -8.55 -20.62 -1.27
C GLU A 122 -10.07 -20.51 -1.02
N TYR A 123 -10.52 -19.36 -0.54
CA TYR A 123 -11.94 -19.12 -0.19
C TYR A 123 -12.67 -18.29 -1.24
N ARG A 124 -12.12 -18.13 -2.45
CA ARG A 124 -12.79 -17.43 -3.54
C ARG A 124 -14.00 -18.20 -4.07
N THR A 125 -14.95 -17.46 -4.61
CA THR A 125 -16.14 -18.01 -5.28
C THR A 125 -16.31 -17.38 -6.66
N LYS A 126 -17.34 -17.80 -7.41
CA LYS A 126 -17.69 -17.16 -8.69
C LYS A 126 -18.91 -16.27 -8.51
N ASP A 127 -18.86 -15.09 -9.11
CA ASP A 127 -20.02 -14.19 -9.18
C ASP A 127 -21.07 -14.71 -10.20
N ALA A 128 -22.19 -14.02 -10.29
CA ALA A 128 -23.28 -14.37 -11.22
C ALA A 128 -22.87 -14.41 -12.71
N ASN A 129 -21.74 -13.77 -13.05
CA ASN A 129 -21.19 -13.76 -14.41
C ASN A 129 -20.11 -14.83 -14.62
N GLY A 130 -19.85 -15.68 -13.62
CA GLY A 130 -18.83 -16.73 -13.65
C GLY A 130 -17.40 -16.24 -13.40
N HIS A 131 -17.17 -14.99 -13.03
CA HIS A 131 -15.86 -14.45 -12.70
C HIS A 131 -15.48 -14.76 -11.26
N TRP A 132 -14.20 -15.03 -11.03
CA TRP A 132 -13.67 -15.21 -9.68
C TRP A 132 -13.77 -13.93 -8.86
N VAL A 133 -14.22 -14.06 -7.62
CA VAL A 133 -14.27 -13.00 -6.60
C VAL A 133 -13.75 -13.58 -5.28
N GLY A 134 -12.91 -12.82 -4.60
CA GLY A 134 -12.26 -13.23 -3.35
C GLY A 134 -11.96 -12.03 -2.47
N GLY A 135 -11.23 -12.28 -1.39
CA GLY A 135 -10.83 -11.27 -0.43
C GLY A 135 -11.36 -11.57 0.98
N PRO A 136 -11.09 -10.67 1.94
CA PRO A 136 -11.40 -10.92 3.34
C PRO A 136 -12.86 -11.25 3.64
N MET A 137 -13.81 -10.63 2.93
CA MET A 137 -15.23 -10.91 3.11
C MET A 137 -15.54 -12.40 2.90
N TYR A 138 -14.88 -13.06 1.94
CA TYR A 138 -15.14 -14.47 1.64
C TYR A 138 -14.46 -15.40 2.64
N TYR A 139 -13.21 -15.19 3.02
CA TYR A 139 -12.60 -16.05 4.03
C TYR A 139 -13.07 -15.77 5.48
N LEU A 140 -13.63 -14.57 5.74
CA LEU A 140 -14.38 -14.32 6.99
C LEU A 140 -15.70 -15.07 7.00
N GLN A 141 -16.43 -15.07 5.87
CA GLN A 141 -17.71 -15.77 5.75
C GLN A 141 -17.52 -17.30 5.80
N ASP A 142 -16.68 -17.86 4.94
CA ASP A 142 -16.62 -19.30 4.68
C ASP A 142 -15.50 -19.98 5.50
N GLY A 143 -14.39 -19.29 5.76
CA GLY A 143 -13.26 -19.79 6.55
C GLY A 143 -13.48 -19.64 8.05
N VAL A 144 -13.73 -18.42 8.52
CA VAL A 144 -14.03 -18.12 9.93
C VAL A 144 -15.48 -18.47 10.29
N ARG A 145 -16.34 -18.62 9.29
CA ARG A 145 -17.79 -18.87 9.43
C ARG A 145 -18.53 -17.76 10.17
N SER A 146 -18.15 -16.50 9.89
CA SER A 146 -18.77 -15.32 10.47
C SER A 146 -19.26 -14.33 9.41
N PRO A 147 -20.49 -14.46 8.90
CA PRO A 147 -21.07 -13.50 7.97
C PRO A 147 -21.14 -12.08 8.52
N LEU A 148 -21.28 -11.93 9.85
CA LEU A 148 -21.28 -10.61 10.49
C LEU A 148 -19.91 -9.91 10.33
N LEU A 149 -18.81 -10.60 10.64
CA LEU A 149 -17.46 -10.03 10.47
C LEU A 149 -17.16 -9.75 9.00
N ALA A 150 -17.65 -10.58 8.08
CA ALA A 150 -17.52 -10.35 6.63
C ALA A 150 -18.25 -9.07 6.20
N ALA A 151 -19.46 -8.84 6.69
CA ALA A 151 -20.22 -7.62 6.44
C ALA A 151 -19.52 -6.38 7.06
N VAL A 152 -19.07 -6.48 8.32
CA VAL A 152 -18.31 -5.42 9.00
C VAL A 152 -17.05 -5.07 8.21
N PHE A 153 -16.25 -6.06 7.81
CA PHE A 153 -15.08 -5.81 6.96
C PHE A 153 -15.46 -5.09 5.67
N SER A 154 -16.52 -5.51 5.01
CA SER A 154 -16.95 -4.92 3.74
C SER A 154 -17.38 -3.45 3.90
N VAL A 155 -18.08 -3.10 4.97
CA VAL A 155 -18.42 -1.71 5.29
C VAL A 155 -17.16 -0.89 5.54
N LEU A 156 -16.21 -1.43 6.33
CA LEU A 156 -14.95 -0.75 6.65
C LEU A 156 -14.07 -0.59 5.41
N CYS A 157 -14.00 -1.61 4.54
CA CYS A 157 -13.27 -1.54 3.28
C CYS A 157 -13.85 -0.49 2.32
N ALA A 158 -15.18 -0.47 2.17
CA ALA A 158 -15.85 0.55 1.38
C ALA A 158 -15.60 1.96 1.94
N SER A 159 -15.57 2.12 3.27
CA SER A 159 -15.26 3.40 3.93
C SER A 159 -13.78 3.78 3.77
N ALA A 160 -12.85 2.83 3.97
CA ALA A 160 -11.41 3.06 3.82
C ALA A 160 -11.04 3.44 2.38
N SER A 161 -11.79 2.94 1.38
CA SER A 161 -11.57 3.34 -0.02
C SER A 161 -11.73 4.85 -0.24
N PHE A 162 -12.58 5.53 0.53
CA PHE A 162 -12.68 6.99 0.50
C PHE A 162 -11.50 7.69 1.18
N GLY A 163 -10.89 7.10 2.22
CA GLY A 163 -9.75 7.66 2.94
C GLY A 163 -8.44 7.51 2.16
N ILE A 164 -7.75 6.39 2.37
CA ILE A 164 -6.43 6.11 1.80
C ILE A 164 -6.44 6.04 0.27
N GLY A 165 -7.48 5.43 -0.29
CA GLY A 165 -7.60 5.19 -1.72
C GLY A 165 -8.04 6.39 -2.53
N ASN A 166 -8.56 7.43 -1.91
CA ASN A 166 -9.19 8.54 -2.60
C ASN A 166 -8.71 9.91 -2.07
N LEU A 167 -9.19 10.32 -0.87
CA LEU A 167 -8.89 11.64 -0.30
C LEU A 167 -7.38 11.87 -0.18
N ALA A 168 -6.61 10.91 0.32
CA ALA A 168 -5.16 11.03 0.48
C ALA A 168 -4.45 11.17 -0.86
N GLN A 169 -4.86 10.40 -1.84
CA GLN A 169 -4.24 10.40 -3.17
C GLN A 169 -4.53 11.70 -3.92
N SER A 170 -5.79 12.13 -3.96
CA SER A 170 -6.18 13.37 -4.66
C SER A 170 -5.60 14.61 -3.99
N ASN A 171 -5.51 14.64 -2.66
CA ASN A 171 -4.86 15.72 -1.90
C ASN A 171 -3.38 15.86 -2.27
N ALA A 172 -2.64 14.76 -2.22
CA ALA A 172 -1.22 14.75 -2.54
C ALA A 172 -0.95 15.13 -3.99
N ALA A 173 -1.77 14.63 -4.94
CA ALA A 173 -1.69 15.00 -6.35
C ALA A 173 -1.92 16.50 -6.56
N ALA A 174 -2.99 17.04 -5.96
CA ALA A 174 -3.33 18.47 -6.08
C ALA A 174 -2.26 19.36 -5.44
N GLY A 175 -1.75 18.99 -4.27
CA GLY A 175 -0.66 19.70 -3.61
C GLY A 175 0.63 19.72 -4.44
N ALA A 176 1.00 18.58 -5.04
CA ALA A 176 2.18 18.47 -5.90
C ALA A 176 2.07 19.33 -7.16
N MET A 177 0.91 19.29 -7.84
CA MET A 177 0.67 20.07 -9.06
C MET A 177 0.62 21.58 -8.77
N LYS A 178 0.06 21.98 -7.63
CA LYS A 178 0.08 23.37 -7.18
C LYS A 178 1.51 23.85 -6.89
N ALA A 179 2.30 23.06 -6.19
CA ALA A 179 3.67 23.42 -5.81
C ALA A 179 4.60 23.57 -7.02
N ALA A 180 4.50 22.70 -8.03
CA ALA A 180 5.40 22.70 -9.17
C ALA A 180 4.95 23.62 -10.32
N PHE A 181 3.64 23.72 -10.56
CA PHE A 181 3.10 24.39 -11.75
C PHE A 181 2.14 25.53 -11.41
N GLY A 182 1.86 25.81 -10.14
CA GLY A 182 0.88 26.80 -9.73
C GLY A 182 -0.57 26.45 -10.08
N ILE A 183 -0.86 25.18 -10.44
CA ILE A 183 -2.20 24.76 -10.84
C ILE A 183 -3.13 24.81 -9.62
N PRO A 184 -4.29 25.50 -9.71
CA PRO A 184 -5.25 25.55 -8.61
C PRO A 184 -5.75 24.16 -8.20
N LEU A 185 -5.90 23.91 -6.89
CA LEU A 185 -6.35 22.62 -6.35
C LEU A 185 -7.65 22.10 -7.01
N PRO A 186 -8.71 22.93 -7.21
CA PRO A 186 -9.94 22.48 -7.86
C PRO A 186 -9.73 21.99 -9.31
N VAL A 187 -8.78 22.59 -10.04
CA VAL A 187 -8.47 22.19 -11.42
C VAL A 187 -7.87 20.78 -11.44
N THR A 188 -6.89 20.53 -10.59
CA THR A 188 -6.30 19.17 -10.45
C THR A 188 -7.35 18.16 -9.99
N GLY A 189 -8.20 18.51 -9.03
CA GLY A 189 -9.31 17.68 -8.58
C GLY A 189 -10.29 17.36 -9.72
N ALA A 190 -10.67 18.32 -10.54
CA ALA A 190 -11.57 18.11 -11.68
C ALA A 190 -10.93 17.19 -12.76
N VAL A 191 -9.64 17.37 -13.04
CA VAL A 191 -8.90 16.49 -13.96
C VAL A 191 -8.85 15.06 -13.44
N ALA A 192 -8.60 14.88 -12.14
CA ALA A 192 -8.60 13.55 -11.50
C ALA A 192 -9.99 12.89 -11.57
N VAL A 193 -11.07 13.64 -11.29
CA VAL A 193 -12.46 13.16 -11.43
C VAL A 193 -12.76 12.71 -12.86
N LEU A 194 -12.36 13.49 -13.86
CA LEU A 194 -12.56 13.15 -15.28
C LEU A 194 -11.83 11.85 -15.62
N PHE A 195 -10.57 11.71 -15.21
CA PHE A 195 -9.75 10.53 -15.47
C PHE A 195 -10.34 9.27 -14.82
N VAL A 196 -10.70 9.35 -13.54
CA VAL A 196 -11.31 8.22 -12.79
C VAL A 196 -12.71 7.91 -13.34
N GLY A 197 -13.52 8.93 -13.65
CA GLY A 197 -14.87 8.77 -14.20
C GLY A 197 -14.90 8.04 -15.55
N LEU A 198 -13.96 8.36 -16.44
CA LEU A 198 -13.80 7.67 -17.72
C LEU A 198 -13.44 6.18 -17.54
N THR A 199 -12.67 5.85 -16.49
CA THR A 199 -12.28 4.47 -16.23
C THR A 199 -13.41 3.62 -15.66
N PHE A 200 -14.34 4.20 -14.91
CA PHE A 200 -15.52 3.47 -14.42
C PHE A 200 -16.38 2.89 -15.54
N CYS A 201 -16.33 3.45 -16.74
CA CYS A 201 -17.06 2.94 -17.91
C CYS A 201 -16.50 1.60 -18.41
N GLY A 202 -15.22 1.28 -18.14
CA GLY A 202 -14.52 0.11 -18.69
C GLY A 202 -14.49 -1.11 -17.76
N GLY A 203 -14.86 -0.98 -16.48
CA GLY A 203 -14.85 -2.06 -15.49
C GLY A 203 -13.45 -2.59 -15.13
N LEU A 204 -13.40 -3.67 -14.32
CA LEU A 204 -12.15 -4.25 -13.79
C LEU A 204 -11.15 -4.66 -14.87
N SER A 205 -11.62 -5.31 -15.93
CA SER A 205 -10.71 -5.79 -16.99
C SER A 205 -10.00 -4.63 -17.68
N TRP A 206 -10.61 -3.46 -17.71
CA TRP A 206 -10.00 -2.25 -18.27
C TRP A 206 -9.02 -1.61 -17.28
N ILE A 207 -9.37 -1.54 -16.00
CA ILE A 207 -8.46 -1.11 -14.92
C ILE A 207 -7.20 -1.99 -14.95
N GLY A 208 -7.34 -3.32 -14.97
CA GLY A 208 -6.22 -4.25 -15.04
C GLY A 208 -5.31 -4.04 -16.27
N LYS A 209 -5.87 -3.77 -17.44
CA LYS A 209 -5.10 -3.48 -18.66
C LYS A 209 -4.34 -2.15 -18.59
N VAL A 210 -4.93 -1.15 -17.98
CA VAL A 210 -4.28 0.16 -17.79
C VAL A 210 -3.16 0.05 -16.77
N THR A 211 -3.43 -0.54 -15.61
CA THR A 211 -2.46 -0.67 -14.52
C THR A 211 -1.28 -1.57 -14.89
N GLU A 212 -1.52 -2.66 -15.62
CA GLU A 212 -0.47 -3.58 -16.13
C GLU A 212 0.62 -2.84 -16.94
N ARG A 213 0.25 -1.77 -17.65
CA ARG A 213 1.17 -0.98 -18.46
C ARG A 213 1.70 0.25 -17.76
N VAL A 214 0.81 1.00 -17.12
CA VAL A 214 1.14 2.29 -16.50
C VAL A 214 2.01 2.11 -15.27
N VAL A 215 1.66 1.16 -14.38
CA VAL A 215 2.36 1.00 -13.10
C VAL A 215 3.85 0.65 -13.26
N PRO A 216 4.24 -0.38 -14.05
CA PRO A 216 5.66 -0.68 -14.24
C PRO A 216 6.43 0.45 -14.90
N VAL A 217 5.80 1.15 -15.86
CA VAL A 217 6.45 2.27 -16.58
C VAL A 217 6.69 3.45 -15.65
N MET A 218 5.66 3.88 -14.88
CA MET A 218 5.81 5.00 -13.95
C MET A 218 6.80 4.69 -12.82
N ALA A 219 6.74 3.46 -12.26
CA ALA A 219 7.68 3.02 -11.24
C ALA A 219 9.12 2.96 -11.78
N GLY A 220 9.30 2.41 -12.99
CA GLY A 220 10.60 2.35 -13.66
C GLY A 220 11.21 3.73 -13.90
N ILE A 221 10.44 4.67 -14.42
CA ILE A 221 10.89 6.05 -14.67
C ILE A 221 11.27 6.74 -13.35
N TYR A 222 10.44 6.59 -12.30
CA TYR A 222 10.74 7.15 -10.98
C TYR A 222 12.01 6.55 -10.38
N LEU A 223 12.19 5.22 -10.45
CA LEU A 223 13.39 4.54 -9.96
C LEU A 223 14.65 4.95 -10.73
N LEU A 224 14.56 5.11 -12.05
CA LEU A 224 15.69 5.59 -12.87
C LEU A 224 16.10 7.01 -12.49
N ALA A 225 15.15 7.92 -12.34
CA ALA A 225 15.43 9.29 -11.88
C ALA A 225 16.02 9.30 -10.46
N SER A 226 15.48 8.46 -9.57
CA SER A 226 16.02 8.31 -8.21
C SER A 226 17.44 7.74 -8.21
N ALA A 227 17.70 6.74 -9.04
CA ALA A 227 19.05 6.17 -9.20
C ALA A 227 20.05 7.24 -9.70
N ALA A 228 19.65 8.12 -10.62
CA ALA A 228 20.49 9.23 -11.05
C ALA A 228 20.84 10.17 -9.87
N VAL A 229 19.85 10.53 -9.03
CA VAL A 229 20.11 11.33 -7.81
C VAL A 229 21.10 10.64 -6.88
N LEU A 230 20.90 9.35 -6.63
CA LEU A 230 21.75 8.58 -5.71
C LEU A 230 23.18 8.39 -6.24
N LEU A 231 23.35 8.18 -7.54
CA LEU A 231 24.67 8.10 -8.18
C LEU A 231 25.41 9.45 -8.06
N LEU A 232 24.73 10.57 -8.32
CA LEU A 232 25.31 11.91 -8.19
C LEU A 232 25.61 12.28 -6.73
N SER A 233 24.99 11.61 -5.77
CA SER A 233 25.16 11.83 -4.32
C SER A 233 25.86 10.66 -3.63
N ALA A 234 26.54 9.78 -4.37
CA ALA A 234 27.09 8.51 -3.84
C ALA A 234 28.00 8.67 -2.63
N GLU A 235 28.81 9.73 -2.60
CA GLU A 235 29.73 10.04 -1.48
C GLU A 235 28.99 10.25 -0.14
N LYS A 236 27.74 10.72 -0.17
CA LYS A 236 26.95 10.99 1.03
C LYS A 236 26.28 9.72 1.59
N LEU A 237 26.07 8.70 0.76
CA LEU A 237 25.28 7.51 1.12
C LEU A 237 25.80 6.77 2.35
N PRO A 238 27.12 6.52 2.52
CA PRO A 238 27.61 5.83 3.72
C PRO A 238 27.26 6.58 5.01
N GLY A 239 27.42 7.90 5.02
CA GLY A 239 27.05 8.75 6.18
C GLY A 239 25.53 8.73 6.47
N ILE A 240 24.72 8.72 5.42
CA ILE A 240 23.26 8.63 5.52
C ILE A 240 22.85 7.29 6.15
N PHE A 241 23.40 6.16 5.69
CA PHE A 241 23.11 4.86 6.28
C PHE A 241 23.49 4.81 7.76
N VAL A 242 24.70 5.27 8.12
CA VAL A 242 25.14 5.33 9.52
C VAL A 242 24.16 6.16 10.35
N ARG A 243 23.72 7.32 9.86
CA ARG A 243 22.75 8.17 10.53
C ARG A 243 21.41 7.46 10.70
N MET A 244 20.87 6.85 9.66
CA MET A 244 19.61 6.12 9.70
C MET A 244 19.62 5.02 10.77
N PHE A 245 20.66 4.17 10.80
CA PHE A 245 20.79 3.10 11.79
C PHE A 245 21.02 3.63 13.20
N ARG A 246 21.85 4.67 13.38
CA ARG A 246 22.05 5.30 14.69
C ARG A 246 20.74 5.85 15.26
N GLU A 247 19.94 6.55 14.45
CA GLU A 247 18.69 7.13 14.90
C GLU A 247 17.61 6.07 15.13
N ALA A 248 17.60 4.98 14.33
CA ALA A 248 16.66 3.87 14.50
C ALA A 248 16.81 3.14 15.85
N PHE A 249 18.04 3.06 16.36
CA PHE A 249 18.38 2.31 17.58
C PHE A 249 18.97 3.21 18.68
N SER A 250 18.64 4.50 18.70
CA SER A 250 19.12 5.43 19.71
C SER A 250 18.59 5.09 21.11
N LEU A 251 19.45 5.22 22.12
CA LEU A 251 19.16 4.93 23.54
C LEU A 251 18.01 5.78 24.14
N GLN A 252 17.67 6.93 23.53
CA GLN A 252 16.50 7.72 23.94
C GLN A 252 15.18 6.97 23.80
N ALA A 253 15.09 6.02 22.86
CA ALA A 253 13.95 5.11 22.76
C ALA A 253 13.97 4.02 23.85
N ALA A 254 15.11 3.71 24.45
CA ALA A 254 15.30 2.59 25.40
C ALA A 254 15.06 2.96 26.87
N SER A 255 14.84 4.21 27.22
CA SER A 255 14.66 4.65 28.64
C SER A 255 13.42 4.05 29.32
N GLY A 256 12.47 3.49 28.56
CA GLY A 256 11.27 2.77 29.07
C GLY A 256 11.34 1.25 28.94
N GLY A 257 12.51 0.65 28.74
CA GLY A 257 12.64 -0.78 28.47
C GLY A 257 12.13 -1.18 27.08
N ILE A 258 11.87 -2.48 26.86
CA ILE A 258 11.40 -3.01 25.57
C ILE A 258 10.11 -2.33 25.09
N LEU A 259 9.14 -2.10 25.99
CA LEU A 259 7.89 -1.41 25.65
C LEU A 259 8.15 0.05 25.28
N GLY A 260 8.98 0.77 26.03
CA GLY A 260 9.34 2.16 25.70
C GLY A 260 10.06 2.29 24.35
N PHE A 261 10.87 1.30 23.98
CA PHE A 261 11.51 1.23 22.67
C PHE A 261 10.50 0.99 21.54
N LEU A 262 9.56 0.05 21.70
CA LEU A 262 8.53 -0.25 20.70
C LEU A 262 7.52 0.91 20.52
N ILE A 263 7.40 1.77 21.52
CA ILE A 263 6.55 2.98 21.48
C ILE A 263 7.36 4.20 21.00
N GLY A 264 8.67 4.05 20.79
CA GLY A 264 9.54 5.11 20.28
C GLY A 264 9.05 5.69 18.94
N ARG A 265 9.13 7.02 18.81
CA ARG A 265 8.61 7.74 17.63
C ARG A 265 9.08 7.18 16.28
N PRO A 266 10.38 6.84 16.08
CA PRO A 266 10.83 6.23 14.81
C PRO A 266 10.15 4.90 14.51
N VAL A 267 9.91 4.06 15.53
CA VAL A 267 9.25 2.75 15.38
C VAL A 267 7.80 2.93 14.96
N GLN A 268 7.04 3.72 15.74
CA GLN A 268 5.61 3.97 15.46
C GLN A 268 5.41 4.55 14.06
N VAL A 269 6.14 5.62 13.75
CA VAL A 269 6.01 6.30 12.46
C VAL A 269 6.48 5.38 11.32
N GLY A 270 7.60 4.69 11.50
CA GLY A 270 8.14 3.79 10.49
C GLY A 270 7.19 2.64 10.16
N VAL A 271 6.65 1.96 11.18
CA VAL A 271 5.68 0.87 10.98
C VAL A 271 4.38 1.40 10.39
N ALA A 272 3.81 2.48 10.93
CA ALA A 272 2.54 3.02 10.44
C ALA A 272 2.65 3.47 8.97
N ARG A 273 3.71 4.19 8.59
CA ARG A 273 3.91 4.63 7.20
C ARG A 273 4.30 3.47 6.27
N GLY A 274 5.02 2.46 6.77
CA GLY A 274 5.30 1.22 6.04
C GLY A 274 4.02 0.45 5.69
N VAL A 275 3.14 0.24 6.67
CA VAL A 275 1.84 -0.40 6.48
C VAL A 275 0.93 0.42 5.58
N PHE A 276 0.90 1.75 5.77
CA PHE A 276 0.15 2.64 4.88
C PHE A 276 0.59 2.48 3.41
N SER A 277 1.88 2.27 3.17
CA SER A 277 2.42 2.07 1.82
C SER A 277 2.04 0.69 1.26
N ASN A 278 2.40 -0.40 1.96
CA ASN A 278 2.25 -1.76 1.41
C ASN A 278 0.89 -2.42 1.68
N GLU A 279 0.05 -1.82 2.52
CA GLU A 279 -1.30 -2.28 2.84
C GLU A 279 -1.38 -3.73 3.37
N ALA A 280 -0.28 -4.31 3.87
CA ALA A 280 -0.31 -5.65 4.43
C ALA A 280 -1.10 -5.69 5.75
N GLY A 281 -1.96 -6.66 5.90
CA GLY A 281 -2.87 -6.78 7.04
C GLY A 281 -4.16 -5.99 6.90
N MET A 282 -4.28 -5.15 5.86
CA MET A 282 -5.50 -4.39 5.62
C MET A 282 -6.56 -5.18 4.85
N GLY A 283 -6.17 -6.17 4.07
CA GLY A 283 -7.11 -6.98 3.29
C GLY A 283 -7.56 -6.36 1.97
N SER A 284 -6.96 -5.26 1.52
CA SER A 284 -7.27 -4.58 0.26
C SER A 284 -6.81 -5.38 -0.96
N ALA A 285 -5.52 -5.62 -1.08
CA ALA A 285 -4.92 -6.36 -2.20
C ALA A 285 -5.49 -7.78 -2.40
N PRO A 286 -5.80 -8.58 -1.35
CA PRO A 286 -6.47 -9.87 -1.47
C PRO A 286 -7.75 -9.85 -2.33
N ILE A 287 -8.46 -8.73 -2.40
CA ILE A 287 -9.69 -8.59 -3.19
C ILE A 287 -9.42 -8.77 -4.69
N VAL A 288 -8.35 -8.19 -5.20
CA VAL A 288 -7.99 -8.34 -6.62
C VAL A 288 -7.19 -9.61 -6.87
N HIS A 289 -6.35 -10.06 -5.94
CA HIS A 289 -5.64 -11.33 -6.06
C HIS A 289 -6.58 -12.53 -6.04
N GLY A 290 -7.69 -12.47 -5.29
CA GLY A 290 -8.73 -13.49 -5.30
C GLY A 290 -9.48 -13.59 -6.62
N ALA A 291 -9.47 -12.51 -7.44
CA ALA A 291 -10.05 -12.52 -8.78
C ALA A 291 -9.10 -13.06 -9.86
N ALA A 292 -7.84 -13.35 -9.53
CA ALA A 292 -6.86 -13.85 -10.48
C ALA A 292 -7.17 -15.28 -10.95
N GLU A 293 -6.98 -15.53 -12.25
CA GLU A 293 -7.08 -16.88 -12.80
C GLU A 293 -5.76 -17.62 -12.53
N THR A 294 -5.72 -18.34 -11.43
CA THR A 294 -4.55 -19.10 -10.97
C THR A 294 -4.96 -20.50 -10.50
N ASP A 295 -4.07 -21.45 -10.69
CA ASP A 295 -4.20 -22.85 -10.23
C ASP A 295 -3.54 -23.08 -8.85
N SER A 296 -2.83 -22.09 -8.31
CA SER A 296 -2.11 -22.20 -7.04
C SER A 296 -2.25 -20.93 -6.21
N SER A 297 -2.86 -21.06 -5.02
CA SER A 297 -2.95 -20.00 -4.03
C SER A 297 -1.58 -19.54 -3.54
N VAL A 298 -0.64 -20.49 -3.38
CA VAL A 298 0.72 -20.21 -2.93
C VAL A 298 1.49 -19.40 -3.97
N ARG A 299 1.37 -19.75 -5.25
CA ARG A 299 2.00 -18.99 -6.34
C ARG A 299 1.44 -17.57 -6.42
N GLN A 300 0.14 -17.41 -6.25
CA GLN A 300 -0.46 -16.07 -6.17
C GLN A 300 0.02 -15.31 -4.93
N GLY A 301 0.18 -15.99 -3.80
CA GLY A 301 0.75 -15.42 -2.58
C GLY A 301 2.20 -14.91 -2.74
N PHE A 302 3.02 -15.56 -3.59
CA PHE A 302 4.37 -15.07 -3.90
C PHE A 302 4.36 -13.69 -4.56
N TRP A 303 3.36 -13.38 -5.36
CA TRP A 303 3.19 -12.03 -5.90
C TRP A 303 2.97 -10.99 -4.81
N GLY A 304 2.29 -11.33 -3.71
CA GLY A 304 2.16 -10.45 -2.56
C GLY A 304 3.50 -10.17 -1.83
N VAL A 305 4.41 -11.16 -1.80
CA VAL A 305 5.77 -10.94 -1.29
C VAL A 305 6.53 -9.94 -2.17
N VAL A 306 6.44 -10.12 -3.49
CA VAL A 306 7.06 -9.22 -4.48
C VAL A 306 6.47 -7.82 -4.38
N GLU A 307 5.14 -7.70 -4.22
CA GLU A 307 4.43 -6.44 -4.06
C GLU A 307 4.99 -5.63 -2.89
N VAL A 308 5.07 -6.22 -1.69
CA VAL A 308 5.61 -5.55 -0.49
C VAL A 308 7.09 -5.19 -0.67
N PHE A 309 7.88 -6.06 -1.31
CA PHE A 309 9.28 -5.78 -1.60
C PHE A 309 9.44 -4.57 -2.52
N LEU A 310 8.72 -4.54 -3.64
CA LEU A 310 8.79 -3.44 -4.60
C LEU A 310 8.28 -2.13 -4.00
N ASP A 311 7.16 -2.19 -3.29
CA ASP A 311 6.52 -1.02 -2.71
C ASP A 311 7.37 -0.41 -1.58
N THR A 312 7.57 -1.14 -0.51
CA THR A 312 8.16 -0.57 0.71
C THR A 312 9.67 -0.74 0.77
N THR A 313 10.17 -1.96 0.55
CA THR A 313 11.61 -2.20 0.67
C THR A 313 12.40 -1.44 -0.40
N LEU A 314 11.93 -1.42 -1.63
CA LEU A 314 12.63 -0.74 -2.72
C LEU A 314 12.22 0.73 -2.84
N MET A 315 10.95 1.01 -3.17
CA MET A 315 10.50 2.37 -3.51
C MET A 315 10.62 3.34 -2.34
N CYS A 316 10.15 2.97 -1.14
CA CYS A 316 10.23 3.85 0.02
C CYS A 316 11.68 4.10 0.45
N THR A 317 12.54 3.08 0.43
CA THR A 317 13.96 3.25 0.77
C THR A 317 14.67 4.16 -0.22
N VAL A 318 14.46 3.97 -1.51
CA VAL A 318 15.04 4.81 -2.55
C VAL A 318 14.59 6.26 -2.41
N THR A 319 13.29 6.50 -2.21
CA THR A 319 12.75 7.85 -1.97
C THR A 319 13.37 8.50 -0.74
N ALA A 320 13.50 7.76 0.36
CA ALA A 320 14.11 8.27 1.59
C ALA A 320 15.58 8.65 1.40
N LEU A 321 16.35 7.81 0.70
CA LEU A 321 17.75 8.10 0.39
C LEU A 321 17.89 9.33 -0.50
N VAL A 322 17.00 9.52 -1.49
CA VAL A 322 16.97 10.74 -2.30
C VAL A 322 16.74 11.98 -1.44
N ILE A 323 15.73 11.95 -0.58
CA ILE A 323 15.42 13.09 0.29
C ILE A 323 16.63 13.40 1.22
N LEU A 324 17.20 12.38 1.85
CA LEU A 324 18.33 12.54 2.78
C LEU A 324 19.62 13.00 2.07
N SER A 325 19.84 12.59 0.81
CA SER A 325 21.02 13.00 0.03
C SER A 325 20.98 14.47 -0.40
N ALA A 326 19.77 15.03 -0.51
CA ALA A 326 19.57 16.43 -0.87
C ALA A 326 19.81 17.43 0.28
N GLY A 327 19.96 16.96 1.53
CA GLY A 327 20.34 17.77 2.66
C GLY A 327 19.38 17.79 3.84
N ASP A 328 19.27 18.91 4.54
CA ASP A 328 18.62 19.03 5.84
C ASP A 328 17.10 18.92 5.77
N LEU A 329 16.52 18.17 6.74
CA LEU A 329 15.09 18.02 6.97
C LEU A 329 14.50 19.16 7.85
N ALA A 330 15.33 20.07 8.35
CA ALA A 330 14.92 21.14 9.27
C ALA A 330 14.08 22.26 8.61
N GLY A 331 13.90 22.22 7.28
CA GLY A 331 13.10 23.20 6.55
C GLY A 331 11.59 23.08 6.80
N GLU A 332 10.83 24.05 6.31
CA GLU A 332 9.35 24.08 6.39
C GLU A 332 8.65 23.16 5.39
N LEU A 333 9.39 22.62 4.41
CA LEU A 333 8.82 21.77 3.37
C LEU A 333 8.32 20.43 3.93
N ARG A 334 7.16 20.00 3.48
CA ARG A 334 6.48 18.77 3.90
C ARG A 334 5.97 17.99 2.69
N GLY A 335 5.75 16.69 2.86
CA GLY A 335 5.08 15.85 1.88
C GLY A 335 5.66 15.93 0.47
N ALA A 336 4.81 16.19 -0.52
CA ALA A 336 5.20 16.27 -1.93
C ALA A 336 6.26 17.33 -2.22
N ALA A 337 6.16 18.50 -1.60
CA ALA A 337 7.08 19.61 -1.82
C ALA A 337 8.50 19.27 -1.34
N LEU A 338 8.65 18.52 -0.24
CA LEU A 338 9.95 18.08 0.26
C LEU A 338 10.64 17.14 -0.75
N THR A 339 9.93 16.15 -1.26
CA THR A 339 10.49 15.22 -2.24
C THR A 339 10.82 15.94 -3.55
N ALA A 340 9.93 16.79 -4.04
CA ALA A 340 10.17 17.56 -5.27
C ALA A 340 11.41 18.44 -5.16
N SER A 341 11.57 19.16 -4.02
CA SER A 341 12.76 19.96 -3.74
C SER A 341 14.04 19.12 -3.66
N ALA A 342 13.96 17.89 -3.14
CA ALA A 342 15.12 17.01 -3.06
C ALA A 342 15.64 16.63 -4.47
N PHE A 343 14.75 16.29 -5.38
CA PHE A 343 15.13 16.02 -6.78
C PHE A 343 15.68 17.28 -7.47
N GLU A 344 15.03 18.43 -7.26
CA GLU A 344 15.45 19.69 -7.90
C GLU A 344 16.86 20.14 -7.46
N ARG A 345 17.21 19.96 -6.19
CA ARG A 345 18.54 20.30 -5.66
C ARG A 345 19.67 19.50 -6.33
N VAL A 346 19.40 18.28 -6.78
CA VAL A 346 20.43 17.40 -7.35
C VAL A 346 20.38 17.38 -8.88
N LEU A 347 19.18 17.28 -9.47
CA LEU A 347 19.01 17.18 -10.92
C LEU A 347 18.77 18.53 -11.62
N GLY A 348 18.56 19.60 -10.84
CA GLY A 348 18.35 20.93 -11.38
C GLY A 348 16.89 21.26 -11.70
N ARG A 349 16.68 22.44 -12.30
CA ARG A 349 15.35 22.97 -12.65
C ARG A 349 14.59 22.02 -13.55
N GLY A 350 13.32 21.80 -13.22
CA GLY A 350 12.41 20.87 -13.94
C GLY A 350 12.22 19.52 -13.26
N ALA A 351 13.15 19.07 -12.40
CA ALA A 351 13.00 17.82 -11.66
C ALA A 351 11.82 17.86 -10.67
N ALA A 352 11.50 19.02 -10.10
CA ALA A 352 10.31 19.20 -9.27
C ALA A 352 9.02 18.94 -10.07
N GLY A 353 8.97 19.40 -11.32
CA GLY A 353 7.85 19.13 -12.24
C GLY A 353 7.70 17.65 -12.55
N PHE A 354 8.82 16.96 -12.83
CA PHE A 354 8.83 15.51 -13.03
C PHE A 354 8.27 14.75 -11.81
N VAL A 355 8.73 15.08 -10.60
CA VAL A 355 8.24 14.44 -9.38
C VAL A 355 6.75 14.69 -9.17
N SER A 356 6.27 15.92 -9.45
CA SER A 356 4.87 16.27 -9.28
C SER A 356 3.96 15.53 -10.26
N VAL A 357 4.39 15.36 -11.52
CA VAL A 357 3.68 14.53 -12.50
C VAL A 357 3.70 13.06 -12.09
N SER A 358 4.82 12.57 -11.55
CA SER A 358 4.93 11.21 -11.01
C SER A 358 3.94 10.99 -9.85
N ILE A 359 3.87 11.93 -8.90
CA ILE A 359 2.91 11.87 -7.78
C ILE A 359 1.47 11.84 -8.32
N PHE A 360 1.14 12.66 -9.31
CA PHE A 360 -0.18 12.64 -9.92
C PHE A 360 -0.50 11.28 -10.58
N ALA A 361 0.45 10.71 -11.31
CA ALA A 361 0.27 9.41 -11.96
C ALA A 361 0.10 8.27 -10.95
N PHE A 362 0.91 8.24 -9.88
CA PHE A 362 0.80 7.28 -8.79
C PHE A 362 -0.54 7.44 -8.05
N ALA A 363 -0.93 8.67 -7.73
CA ALA A 363 -2.22 8.96 -7.11
C ALA A 363 -3.40 8.48 -7.96
N ALA A 364 -3.38 8.80 -9.25
CA ALA A 364 -4.43 8.38 -10.19
C ALA A 364 -4.54 6.84 -10.27
N ALA A 365 -3.41 6.13 -10.31
CA ALA A 365 -3.39 4.67 -10.29
C ALA A 365 -3.97 4.10 -8.99
N SER A 366 -3.60 4.68 -7.82
CA SER A 366 -4.15 4.27 -6.52
C SER A 366 -5.65 4.51 -6.40
N ILE A 367 -6.13 5.66 -6.85
CA ILE A 367 -7.57 5.95 -6.87
C ILE A 367 -8.31 4.88 -7.68
N LEU A 368 -7.77 4.44 -8.82
CA LEU A 368 -8.36 3.38 -9.63
C LEU A 368 -8.34 2.02 -8.92
N GLY A 369 -7.22 1.61 -8.33
CA GLY A 369 -7.11 0.35 -7.59
C GLY A 369 -8.10 0.29 -6.43
N TRP A 370 -8.15 1.34 -5.62
CA TRP A 370 -9.05 1.42 -4.47
C TRP A 370 -10.52 1.56 -4.85
N SER A 371 -10.84 2.18 -5.98
CA SER A 371 -12.21 2.22 -6.48
C SER A 371 -12.77 0.81 -6.71
N TYR A 372 -11.93 -0.09 -7.21
CA TYR A 372 -12.28 -1.49 -7.39
C TYR A 372 -12.50 -2.20 -6.04
N TYR A 373 -11.60 -2.01 -5.05
CA TYR A 373 -11.74 -2.65 -3.74
C TYR A 373 -13.05 -2.25 -3.06
N GLY A 374 -13.33 -0.95 -3.01
CA GLY A 374 -14.56 -0.45 -2.41
C GLY A 374 -15.81 -0.89 -3.17
N GLU A 375 -15.77 -0.91 -4.51
CA GLU A 375 -16.89 -1.41 -5.32
C GLU A 375 -17.18 -2.89 -5.05
N LYS A 376 -16.14 -3.73 -4.94
CA LYS A 376 -16.30 -5.16 -4.60
C LYS A 376 -16.80 -5.36 -3.17
N ALA A 377 -16.37 -4.53 -2.23
CA ALA A 377 -16.90 -4.54 -0.86
C ALA A 377 -18.39 -4.18 -0.81
N VAL A 378 -18.83 -3.17 -1.56
CA VAL A 378 -20.27 -2.82 -1.69
C VAL A 378 -21.03 -3.94 -2.42
N ALA A 379 -20.47 -4.51 -3.48
CA ALA A 379 -21.10 -5.60 -4.22
C ALA A 379 -21.28 -6.89 -3.40
N TYR A 380 -20.41 -7.12 -2.39
CA TYR A 380 -20.60 -8.19 -1.43
C TYR A 380 -21.82 -7.96 -0.52
N LEU A 381 -22.06 -6.72 -0.11
CA LEU A 381 -23.17 -6.35 0.79
C LEU A 381 -24.52 -6.31 0.09
N THR A 382 -24.54 -6.00 -1.22
CA THR A 382 -25.79 -5.83 -1.97
C THR A 382 -25.62 -6.08 -3.47
N THR A 383 -26.62 -6.68 -4.07
CA THR A 383 -26.71 -6.86 -5.52
C THR A 383 -27.35 -5.66 -6.24
N SER A 384 -27.69 -4.59 -5.50
CA SER A 384 -28.38 -3.43 -6.04
C SER A 384 -27.47 -2.58 -6.95
N VAL A 385 -27.79 -2.53 -8.22
CA VAL A 385 -27.12 -1.66 -9.21
C VAL A 385 -27.21 -0.18 -8.81
N LYS A 386 -28.30 0.22 -8.13
CA LYS A 386 -28.48 1.59 -7.64
C LYS A 386 -27.47 1.91 -6.53
N ALA A 387 -27.22 0.98 -5.59
CA ALA A 387 -26.23 1.18 -4.54
C ALA A 387 -24.81 1.30 -5.10
N LEU A 388 -24.44 0.47 -6.07
CA LEU A 388 -23.14 0.57 -6.75
C LEU A 388 -22.98 1.91 -7.50
N ARG A 389 -24.06 2.40 -8.14
CA ARG A 389 -24.03 3.71 -8.80
C ARG A 389 -23.86 4.86 -7.80
N ILE A 390 -24.56 4.79 -6.66
CA ILE A 390 -24.42 5.78 -5.58
C ILE A 390 -22.97 5.78 -5.06
N TYR A 391 -22.39 4.60 -4.81
CA TYR A 391 -20.99 4.48 -4.39
C TYR A 391 -20.04 5.16 -5.40
N ARG A 392 -20.17 4.86 -6.69
CA ARG A 392 -19.32 5.44 -7.73
C ARG A 392 -19.42 6.97 -7.79
N VAL A 393 -20.64 7.52 -7.71
CA VAL A 393 -20.84 8.98 -7.70
C VAL A 393 -20.23 9.60 -6.45
N ALA A 394 -20.49 9.02 -5.27
CA ALA A 394 -19.90 9.49 -4.01
C ALA A 394 -18.36 9.43 -4.05
N TYR A 395 -17.80 8.35 -4.63
CA TYR A 395 -16.37 8.18 -4.79
C TYR A 395 -15.74 9.28 -5.67
N LEU A 396 -16.38 9.64 -6.79
CA LEU A 396 -15.94 10.74 -7.66
C LEU A 396 -16.01 12.10 -6.96
N LEU A 397 -17.08 12.35 -6.20
CA LEU A 397 -17.20 13.55 -5.39
C LEU A 397 -16.09 13.64 -4.34
N ALA A 398 -15.75 12.52 -3.70
CA ALA A 398 -14.66 12.46 -2.73
C ALA A 398 -13.29 12.74 -3.37
N VAL A 399 -13.01 12.31 -4.61
CA VAL A 399 -11.79 12.71 -5.35
C VAL A 399 -11.68 14.23 -5.46
N PHE A 400 -12.79 14.91 -5.79
CA PHE A 400 -12.79 16.36 -5.91
C PHE A 400 -12.58 17.06 -4.54
N VAL A 401 -13.33 16.62 -3.53
CA VAL A 401 -13.26 17.19 -2.17
C VAL A 401 -11.88 16.96 -1.56
N GLY A 402 -11.31 15.77 -1.72
CA GLY A 402 -9.99 15.41 -1.20
C GLY A 402 -8.87 16.32 -1.68
N ALA A 403 -8.95 16.78 -2.93
CA ALA A 403 -7.98 17.74 -3.48
C ALA A 403 -7.94 19.08 -2.71
N MET A 404 -9.00 19.44 -2.01
CA MET A 404 -9.15 20.73 -1.31
C MET A 404 -9.01 20.65 0.21
N LEU A 405 -9.00 19.44 0.79
CA LEU A 405 -8.86 19.24 2.24
C LEU A 405 -7.42 19.54 2.71
N SER A 406 -7.25 19.73 4.04
CA SER A 406 -5.92 19.81 4.63
C SER A 406 -5.26 18.42 4.70
N LEU A 407 -3.94 18.39 4.56
CA LEU A 407 -3.16 17.15 4.57
C LEU A 407 -3.35 16.38 5.88
N GLU A 408 -3.38 17.09 7.02
CA GLU A 408 -3.50 16.50 8.35
C GLU A 408 -4.87 15.82 8.55
N ALA A 409 -5.96 16.45 8.10
CA ALA A 409 -7.31 15.88 8.20
C ALA A 409 -7.43 14.61 7.36
N VAL A 410 -6.89 14.62 6.16
CA VAL A 410 -6.90 13.48 5.24
C VAL A 410 -6.12 12.28 5.83
N TRP A 411 -4.94 12.53 6.40
CA TRP A 411 -4.14 11.46 7.02
C TRP A 411 -4.83 10.87 8.24
N ALA A 412 -5.38 11.71 9.13
CA ALA A 412 -6.07 11.22 10.34
C ALA A 412 -7.28 10.33 10.01
N ILE A 413 -8.09 10.73 9.01
CA ILE A 413 -9.24 9.93 8.54
C ILE A 413 -8.74 8.60 7.95
N SER A 414 -7.71 8.66 7.09
CA SER A 414 -7.19 7.48 6.42
C SER A 414 -6.60 6.47 7.40
N ASP A 415 -5.77 6.93 8.34
CA ASP A 415 -5.12 6.06 9.32
C ASP A 415 -6.15 5.37 10.24
N LEU A 416 -7.20 6.08 10.67
CA LEU A 416 -8.28 5.50 11.47
C LEU A 416 -9.06 4.42 10.70
N LEU A 417 -9.47 4.71 9.46
CA LEU A 417 -10.24 3.77 8.64
C LEU A 417 -9.39 2.52 8.29
N ASN A 418 -8.10 2.70 8.04
CA ASN A 418 -7.15 1.62 7.78
C ASN A 418 -7.01 0.70 9.00
N LEU A 419 -6.86 1.26 10.19
CA LEU A 419 -6.77 0.47 11.42
C LEU A 419 -8.05 -0.33 11.65
N LEU A 420 -9.22 0.31 11.54
CA LEU A 420 -10.50 -0.37 11.72
C LEU A 420 -10.69 -1.52 10.72
N MET A 421 -10.30 -1.33 9.46
CA MET A 421 -10.37 -2.35 8.41
C MET A 421 -9.38 -3.50 8.68
N ALA A 422 -8.19 -3.21 9.19
CA ALA A 422 -7.17 -4.21 9.48
C ALA A 422 -7.57 -5.17 10.61
N ILE A 423 -8.30 -4.73 11.62
CA ILE A 423 -8.65 -5.56 12.79
C ILE A 423 -9.37 -6.86 12.39
N PRO A 424 -10.53 -6.84 11.72
CA PRO A 424 -11.23 -8.07 11.35
C PRO A 424 -10.43 -8.93 10.37
N ASN A 425 -9.65 -8.31 9.50
CA ASN A 425 -8.80 -9.02 8.55
C ASN A 425 -7.67 -9.79 9.23
N VAL A 426 -6.88 -9.12 10.08
CA VAL A 426 -5.78 -9.76 10.81
C VAL A 426 -6.30 -10.86 11.72
N ALA A 427 -7.43 -10.65 12.39
CA ALA A 427 -8.08 -11.69 13.19
C ALA A 427 -8.39 -12.94 12.34
N ALA A 428 -8.95 -12.77 11.15
CA ALA A 428 -9.23 -13.89 10.24
C ALA A 428 -7.96 -14.60 9.79
N VAL A 429 -6.92 -13.86 9.42
CA VAL A 429 -5.64 -14.43 8.98
C VAL A 429 -4.99 -15.25 10.09
N LEU A 430 -5.02 -14.75 11.33
CA LEU A 430 -4.48 -15.47 12.49
C LEU A 430 -5.30 -16.73 12.82
N LEU A 431 -6.61 -16.68 12.74
CA LEU A 431 -7.49 -17.85 12.94
C LEU A 431 -7.28 -18.92 11.86
N LEU A 432 -7.07 -18.51 10.62
CA LEU A 432 -6.92 -19.39 9.46
C LEU A 432 -5.44 -19.71 9.11
N GLN A 433 -4.49 -19.31 9.95
CA GLN A 433 -3.05 -19.47 9.68
C GLN A 433 -2.62 -20.93 9.42
N THR A 434 -3.34 -21.90 9.98
CA THR A 434 -3.06 -23.34 9.75
C THR A 434 -3.29 -23.73 8.29
N VAL A 435 -4.31 -23.19 7.63
CA VAL A 435 -4.58 -23.41 6.20
C VAL A 435 -3.42 -22.88 5.37
N VAL A 436 -2.93 -21.68 5.69
CA VAL A 436 -1.80 -21.06 4.97
C VAL A 436 -0.54 -21.91 5.09
N VAL A 437 -0.19 -22.34 6.33
CA VAL A 437 0.99 -23.17 6.60
C VAL A 437 0.89 -24.52 5.91
N GLU A 438 -0.28 -25.14 5.87
CA GLU A 438 -0.49 -26.41 5.20
C GLU A 438 -0.30 -26.28 3.68
N LYS A 439 -0.89 -25.25 3.06
CA LYS A 439 -0.77 -24.99 1.62
C LYS A 439 0.69 -24.71 1.23
N GLU A 440 1.39 -23.87 1.98
CA GLU A 440 2.80 -23.58 1.76
C GLU A 440 3.65 -24.85 1.85
N ARG A 441 3.50 -25.67 2.91
CA ARG A 441 4.23 -26.92 3.07
C ARG A 441 3.97 -27.91 1.94
N ASN A 442 2.71 -28.07 1.54
CA ASN A 442 2.34 -28.98 0.46
C ASN A 442 2.92 -28.51 -0.87
N TYR A 443 2.92 -27.21 -1.13
CA TYR A 443 3.54 -26.62 -2.32
C TYR A 443 5.04 -26.98 -2.40
N PHE A 444 5.79 -26.72 -1.35
CA PHE A 444 7.23 -27.02 -1.33
C PHE A 444 7.56 -28.51 -1.27
N LYS A 445 6.67 -29.38 -0.77
CA LYS A 445 6.84 -30.85 -0.87
C LYS A 445 6.72 -31.32 -2.32
N LEU A 446 5.78 -30.81 -3.07
CA LEU A 446 5.54 -31.17 -4.47
C LEU A 446 6.61 -30.62 -5.44
N HIS A 447 7.28 -29.52 -5.07
CA HIS A 447 8.28 -28.84 -5.91
C HIS A 447 9.71 -28.98 -5.37
N LYS A 448 10.00 -30.05 -4.62
CA LYS A 448 11.32 -30.35 -4.02
C LYS A 448 12.36 -30.90 -5.02
N ASN A 449 12.22 -30.65 -6.32
CA ASN A 449 13.21 -30.99 -7.35
C ASN A 449 13.86 -29.76 -7.95
#